data_80dd84820d94031bf8bfda24a2387954
#
_entry.id   80dd84820d94031bf8bfda24a2387954
#
_cell.length_a   1.000
_cell.length_b   1.000
_cell.length_c   1.000
_cell.angle_alpha   90.00
_cell.angle_beta   90.00
_cell.angle_gamma   90.00
#
_symmetry.space_group_name_H-M   'P 1'
#
loop_
_entity.id
_entity.type
_entity.pdbx_description
1 polymer ?
#
loop_
_entity_poly.entity_id
_entity_poly.type
_entity_poly.pdbx_seq_one_letter_code
_entity_poly.pdbx_strand_id
1 'polypeptide(L)'
;AFFEDLFDMLTVNEYFEGKVKSIAVEGGDLPATVGVMAPGDYTFATSQREYMTVVEGELLVKLPSSDEWQNFEAGATFIVEAEESFDLKVARATAYLCKYE
;
A
#
# COMPACT_ATOMS: atom_id res chain seq x y z
N ALA A 1 6.22 16.93 22.36
CA ALA A 1 5.42 15.97 21.71
C ALA A 1 4.00 16.44 21.48
N PHE A 2 3.32 17.01 22.48
CA PHE A 2 1.91 17.38 22.31
C PHE A 2 1.71 18.55 21.35
N PHE A 3 2.61 19.51 21.36
CA PHE A 3 2.50 20.67 20.49
C PHE A 3 2.78 20.29 19.03
N GLU A 4 3.64 19.34 18.83
CA GLU A 4 3.95 18.85 17.49
C GLU A 4 2.72 18.19 16.88
N ASP A 5 1.95 17.46 17.66
CA ASP A 5 0.74 16.80 17.19
C ASP A 5 -0.32 17.81 16.73
N LEU A 6 -0.34 19.00 17.31
CA LEU A 6 -1.29 20.04 16.91
C LEU A 6 -0.95 20.70 15.59
N PHE A 7 0.34 20.83 15.28
CA PHE A 7 0.80 21.60 14.13
C PHE A 7 1.38 20.75 13.01
N ASP A 8 1.70 19.50 13.32
CA ASP A 8 2.41 18.61 12.40
C ASP A 8 1.81 17.22 12.44
N MET A 9 0.47 17.17 12.37
CA MET A 9 -0.24 15.91 12.41
C MET A 9 -0.08 15.14 11.12
N LEU A 10 0.16 13.85 11.27
CA LEU A 10 0.24 12.95 10.13
C LEU A 10 -1.15 12.66 9.59
N THR A 11 -1.27 12.65 8.27
CA THR A 11 -2.53 12.34 7.61
C THR A 11 -2.69 10.82 7.52
N VAL A 12 -3.82 10.33 8.01
CA VAL A 12 -4.18 8.92 7.92
C VAL A 12 -5.23 8.77 6.83
N ASN A 13 -4.96 7.90 5.86
CA ASN A 13 -5.91 7.59 4.80
C ASN A 13 -6.60 6.28 5.13
N GLU A 14 -7.90 6.21 4.91
CA GLU A 14 -8.68 5.01 5.16
C GLU A 14 -9.41 4.59 3.89
N TYR A 15 -9.36 3.30 3.62
CA TYR A 15 -10.03 2.69 2.47
C TYR A 15 -10.80 1.46 2.94
N PHE A 16 -11.85 1.10 2.19
CA PHE A 16 -12.64 -0.10 2.47
C PHE A 16 -13.13 -0.15 3.92
N GLU A 17 -13.75 0.95 4.36
CA GLU A 17 -14.35 1.08 5.69
C GLU A 17 -13.32 0.88 6.83
N GLY A 18 -12.10 1.34 6.60
CA GLY A 18 -11.04 1.28 7.61
C GLY A 18 -10.26 -0.03 7.62
N LYS A 19 -10.51 -0.95 6.69
CA LYS A 19 -9.75 -2.20 6.60
C LYS A 19 -8.34 -1.98 6.08
N VAL A 20 -8.13 -0.90 5.35
CA VAL A 20 -6.80 -0.49 4.90
C VAL A 20 -6.57 0.94 5.39
N LYS A 21 -5.45 1.14 6.06
CA LYS A 21 -5.05 2.47 6.54
C LYS A 21 -3.61 2.73 6.16
N SER A 22 -3.33 3.95 5.73
CA SER A 22 -1.97 4.35 5.41
C SER A 22 -1.67 5.75 5.89
N ILE A 23 -0.40 6.02 6.10
CA ILE A 23 0.09 7.33 6.55
C ILE A 23 1.13 7.80 5.56
N ALA A 24 0.99 9.06 5.11
CA ALA A 24 1.95 9.65 4.19
C ALA A 24 3.28 9.90 4.88
N VAL A 25 4.37 9.61 4.18
CA VAL A 25 5.74 9.85 4.63
C VAL A 25 6.37 10.78 3.63
N GLU A 26 6.85 11.92 4.10
CA GLU A 26 7.49 12.92 3.25
C GLU A 26 8.97 13.04 3.57
N GLY A 27 9.72 13.64 2.67
CA GLY A 27 11.13 13.93 2.87
C GLY A 27 12.09 12.97 2.24
N GLY A 28 11.62 11.93 1.56
CA GLY A 28 12.46 11.02 0.81
C GLY A 28 12.60 11.44 -0.66
N ASP A 29 13.12 10.53 -1.46
CA ASP A 29 13.29 10.72 -2.90
C ASP A 29 11.94 10.79 -3.63
N LEU A 30 10.98 9.97 -3.20
CA LEU A 30 9.64 9.93 -3.78
C LEU A 30 8.61 10.06 -2.66
N PRO A 31 7.43 10.61 -2.98
CA PRO A 31 6.31 10.53 -2.04
C PRO A 31 6.02 9.07 -1.69
N ALA A 32 5.67 8.83 -0.45
CA ALA A 32 5.45 7.46 0.02
C ALA A 32 4.32 7.40 1.02
N THR A 33 3.73 6.21 1.16
CA THR A 33 2.82 5.89 2.25
C THR A 33 3.26 4.58 2.90
N VAL A 34 3.05 4.49 4.20
CA VAL A 34 3.21 3.24 4.94
C VAL A 34 1.84 2.85 5.44
N GLY A 35 1.46 1.63 5.22
CA GLY A 35 0.11 1.21 5.57
C GLY A 35 0.00 -0.22 6.05
N VAL A 36 -1.21 -0.55 6.48
CA VAL A 36 -1.56 -1.90 6.93
C VAL A 36 -2.89 -2.27 6.30
N MET A 37 -2.97 -3.49 5.79
CA MET A 37 -4.19 -4.07 5.24
C MET A 37 -4.67 -5.18 6.16
N ALA A 38 -5.93 -5.10 6.59
CA ALA A 38 -6.57 -6.20 7.30
C ALA A 38 -6.86 -7.35 6.32
N PRO A 39 -7.11 -8.57 6.82
CA PRO A 39 -7.52 -9.66 5.93
C PRO A 39 -8.74 -9.29 5.10
N GLY A 40 -8.69 -9.65 3.82
CA GLY A 40 -9.78 -9.33 2.90
C GLY A 40 -9.32 -9.33 1.46
N ASP A 41 -10.26 -9.05 0.56
CA ASP A 41 -10.02 -8.92 -0.87
C ASP A 41 -10.18 -7.46 -1.25
N TYR A 42 -9.20 -6.92 -1.99
CA TYR A 42 -9.20 -5.51 -2.36
C TYR A 42 -8.83 -5.32 -3.81
N THR A 43 -9.39 -4.26 -4.41
CA THR A 43 -8.99 -3.80 -5.74
C THR A 43 -8.55 -2.35 -5.61
N PHE A 44 -7.36 -2.06 -6.08
CA PHE A 44 -6.83 -0.69 -6.10
C PHE A 44 -6.59 -0.23 -7.52
N ALA A 45 -6.84 1.06 -7.74
CA ALA A 45 -6.52 1.72 -9.00
C ALA A 45 -5.38 2.71 -8.76
N THR A 46 -4.52 2.87 -9.75
CA THR A 46 -3.38 3.77 -9.66
C THR A 46 -3.60 5.01 -10.52
N SER A 47 -3.10 6.15 -10.05
CA SER A 47 -3.01 7.37 -10.86
C SER A 47 -1.56 7.68 -11.22
N GLN A 48 -0.62 7.02 -10.57
CA GLN A 48 0.82 7.14 -10.78
C GLN A 48 1.44 5.75 -10.73
N ARG A 49 2.67 5.62 -11.19
CA ARG A 49 3.42 4.38 -10.98
C ARG A 49 3.64 4.18 -9.49
N GLU A 50 3.42 2.97 -9.02
CA GLU A 50 3.59 2.62 -7.62
C GLU A 50 4.58 1.48 -7.44
N TYR A 51 5.45 1.64 -6.45
CA TYR A 51 6.38 0.61 -6.01
C TYR A 51 5.88 0.12 -4.66
N MET A 52 5.34 -1.09 -4.64
CA MET A 52 4.76 -1.69 -3.43
C MET A 52 5.73 -2.68 -2.83
N THR A 53 6.17 -2.42 -1.60
CA THR A 53 7.07 -3.32 -0.87
C THR A 53 6.34 -3.88 0.34
N VAL A 54 6.34 -5.19 0.48
CA VAL A 54 5.77 -5.84 1.66
C VAL A 54 6.78 -5.72 2.79
N VAL A 55 6.35 -5.20 3.94
CA VAL A 55 7.20 -5.02 5.12
C VAL A 55 7.02 -6.17 6.09
N GLU A 56 5.78 -6.54 6.38
CA GLU A 56 5.44 -7.64 7.27
C GLU A 56 4.17 -8.31 6.75
N GLY A 57 4.17 -9.63 6.70
CA GLY A 57 3.06 -10.39 6.14
C GLY A 57 3.32 -10.80 4.71
N GLU A 58 2.28 -10.94 3.92
CA GLU A 58 2.38 -11.28 2.51
C GLU A 58 1.14 -10.84 1.76
N LEU A 59 1.30 -10.59 0.47
CA LEU A 59 0.21 -10.18 -0.41
C LEU A 59 0.12 -11.14 -1.58
N LEU A 60 -1.08 -11.66 -1.82
CA LEU A 60 -1.38 -12.41 -3.03
C LEU A 60 -1.95 -11.39 -4.03
N VAL A 61 -1.27 -11.20 -5.15
CA VAL A 61 -1.51 -10.09 -6.06
C VAL A 61 -1.81 -10.60 -7.46
N LYS A 62 -2.86 -10.08 -8.05
CA LYS A 62 -3.14 -10.24 -9.46
C LYS A 62 -2.80 -8.92 -10.14
N LEU A 63 -1.66 -8.89 -10.83
CA LEU A 63 -1.17 -7.69 -11.49
C LEU A 63 -2.01 -7.34 -12.71
N PRO A 64 -1.97 -6.07 -13.17
CA PRO A 64 -2.72 -5.66 -14.35
C PRO A 64 -2.40 -6.54 -15.55
N SER A 65 -3.42 -6.87 -16.33
CA SER A 65 -3.29 -7.69 -17.54
C SER A 65 -2.77 -9.10 -17.30
N SER A 66 -2.80 -9.58 -16.06
CA SER A 66 -2.41 -10.93 -15.71
C SER A 66 -3.62 -11.72 -15.24
N ASP A 67 -3.69 -13.00 -15.62
CA ASP A 67 -4.72 -13.90 -15.14
C ASP A 67 -4.24 -14.73 -13.95
N GLU A 68 -2.99 -14.55 -13.54
CA GLU A 68 -2.39 -15.34 -12.49
C GLU A 68 -2.16 -14.54 -11.22
N TRP A 69 -2.30 -15.20 -10.09
CA TRP A 69 -2.01 -14.64 -8.78
C TRP A 69 -0.58 -14.95 -8.39
N GLN A 70 0.14 -13.94 -7.89
CA GLN A 70 1.51 -14.07 -7.43
C GLN A 70 1.59 -13.71 -5.97
N ASN A 71 2.37 -14.46 -5.21
CA ASN A 71 2.55 -14.19 -3.79
C ASN A 71 3.83 -13.38 -3.57
N PHE A 72 3.70 -12.27 -2.84
CA PHE A 72 4.83 -11.42 -2.46
C PHE A 72 4.99 -11.45 -0.96
N GLU A 73 6.13 -11.94 -0.50
CA GLU A 73 6.45 -12.05 0.92
C GLU A 73 7.21 -10.81 1.40
N ALA A 74 7.42 -10.73 2.71
CA ALA A 74 8.15 -9.61 3.31
C ALA A 74 9.49 -9.38 2.61
N GLY A 75 9.77 -8.13 2.26
CA GLY A 75 10.95 -7.72 1.51
C GLY A 75 10.77 -7.68 0.01
N ALA A 76 9.71 -8.27 -0.53
CA ALA A 76 9.47 -8.27 -1.98
C ALA A 76 8.79 -6.97 -2.41
N THR A 77 9.11 -6.55 -3.63
CA THR A 77 8.52 -5.35 -4.24
C THR A 77 7.89 -5.71 -5.56
N PHE A 78 6.70 -5.17 -5.83
CA PHE A 78 6.12 -5.22 -7.16
C PHE A 78 5.76 -3.82 -7.62
N ILE A 79 5.69 -3.64 -8.94
CA ILE A 79 5.49 -2.34 -9.57
C ILE A 79 4.18 -2.38 -10.34
N VAL A 80 3.36 -1.33 -10.15
CA VAL A 80 2.14 -1.15 -10.93
C VAL A 80 2.23 0.19 -11.63
N GLU A 81 2.05 0.18 -12.97
CA GLU A 81 2.10 1.40 -13.76
C GLU A 81 0.88 2.29 -13.49
N ALA A 82 0.98 3.55 -13.92
CA ALA A 82 -0.12 4.51 -13.77
C ALA A 82 -1.36 4.08 -14.55
N GLU A 83 -2.52 4.45 -14.04
CA GLU A 83 -3.81 4.22 -14.68
C GLU A 83 -4.13 2.75 -14.91
N GLU A 84 -3.75 1.92 -13.95
CA GLU A 84 -4.00 0.49 -13.95
C GLU A 84 -4.79 0.09 -12.70
N SER A 85 -5.28 -1.14 -12.70
CA SER A 85 -5.92 -1.74 -11.52
C SER A 85 -5.26 -3.06 -11.20
N PHE A 86 -5.20 -3.39 -9.92
CA PHE A 86 -4.68 -4.67 -9.47
C PHE A 86 -5.49 -5.17 -8.29
N ASP A 87 -5.53 -6.49 -8.14
CA ASP A 87 -6.31 -7.15 -7.12
C ASP A 87 -5.41 -7.77 -6.07
N LEU A 88 -5.88 -7.74 -4.83
CA LEU A 88 -5.15 -8.28 -3.68
C LEU A 88 -6.04 -9.23 -2.90
N LYS A 89 -5.45 -10.32 -2.44
CA LYS A 89 -6.03 -11.19 -1.43
C LYS A 89 -5.10 -11.19 -0.24
N VAL A 90 -5.59 -10.77 0.90
CA VAL A 90 -4.80 -10.62 2.13
C VAL A 90 -5.32 -11.63 3.14
N ALA A 91 -4.51 -12.65 3.45
CA ALA A 91 -4.90 -13.72 4.36
C ALA A 91 -4.72 -13.33 5.82
N ARG A 92 -3.73 -12.48 6.10
CA ARG A 92 -3.47 -11.95 7.45
C ARG A 92 -3.03 -10.51 7.33
N ALA A 93 -3.15 -9.76 8.40
CA ALA A 93 -2.77 -8.34 8.40
C ALA A 93 -1.35 -8.18 7.84
N THR A 94 -1.19 -7.27 6.89
CA THR A 94 0.05 -7.09 6.16
C THR A 94 0.41 -5.62 6.11
N ALA A 95 1.66 -5.32 6.45
CA ALA A 95 2.20 -3.97 6.39
C ALA A 95 2.96 -3.77 5.09
N TYR A 96 2.85 -2.59 4.52
CA TYR A 96 3.48 -2.28 3.23
C TYR A 96 4.02 -0.85 3.19
N LEU A 97 4.97 -0.65 2.29
CA LEU A 97 5.48 0.66 1.91
C LEU A 97 5.13 0.86 0.43
N CYS A 98 4.49 1.97 0.10
CA CYS A 98 4.19 2.31 -1.28
C CYS A 98 4.89 3.61 -1.64
N LYS A 99 5.67 3.61 -2.72
CA LYS A 99 6.27 4.82 -3.26
C LYS A 99 5.61 5.17 -4.58
N TYR A 100 5.44 6.46 -4.83
CA TYR A 100 4.69 6.97 -5.99
C TYR A 100 5.62 7.74 -6.91
N GLU A 101 5.55 7.44 -8.20
CA GLU A 101 6.33 8.09 -9.24
C GLU A 101 5.41 8.58 -10.38
#